data_43273c15e08ca05788b17706c5c3c7ca
#
_entry.id   43273c15e08ca05788b17706c5c3c7ca
#
_cell.length_a   1.000
_cell.length_b   1.000
_cell.length_c   1.000
_cell.angle_alpha   90.00
_cell.angle_beta   90.00
_cell.angle_gamma   90.00
#
_symmetry.space_group_name_H-M   'P 1'
#
loop_
_entity.id
_entity.type
_entity.pdbx_description
1 polymer ?
#
loop_
_entity_poly.entity_id
_entity_poly.type
_entity_poly.pdbx_seq_one_letter_code
_entity_poly.pdbx_strand_id
1 'polypeptide(L)' 'MNVKTLIELLEQLDPNAIVEIDTGDDQIELEWDMVTPAVYKGQELVVFGA' A
#
# COMPACT_ATOMS: atom_id res chain seq x y z
N MET A 1 -4.26 -5.91 10.34
CA MET A 1 -4.84 -4.58 10.01
C MET A 1 -6.29 -4.77 9.64
N ASN A 2 -7.16 -3.92 10.14
CA ASN A 2 -8.57 -3.95 9.74
C ASN A 2 -8.87 -2.87 8.70
N VAL A 3 -10.08 -2.86 8.16
CA VAL A 3 -10.47 -1.92 7.10
C VAL A 3 -10.33 -0.47 7.56
N LYS A 4 -10.76 -0.16 8.76
CA LYS A 4 -10.70 1.20 9.28
C LYS A 4 -9.26 1.70 9.36
N THR A 5 -8.34 0.88 9.85
CA THR A 5 -6.94 1.23 9.96
C THR A 5 -6.33 1.44 8.57
N LEU A 6 -6.69 0.59 7.61
CA LEU A 6 -6.19 0.74 6.24
C LEU A 6 -6.68 2.04 5.60
N ILE A 7 -7.95 2.39 5.80
CA ILE A 7 -8.50 3.65 5.28
C ILE A 7 -7.74 4.84 5.85
N GLU A 8 -7.52 4.86 7.17
CA GLU A 8 -6.80 5.93 7.84
C GLU A 8 -5.36 6.05 7.31
N LEU A 9 -4.71 4.93 7.07
CA LEU A 9 -3.36 4.92 6.53
C LEU A 9 -3.32 5.47 5.10
N LEU A 10 -4.25 5.02 4.26
CA LEU A 10 -4.30 5.46 2.86
C LEU A 10 -4.65 6.94 2.71
N GLU A 11 -5.42 7.50 3.64
CA GLU A 11 -5.76 8.92 3.63
C GLU A 11 -4.53 9.82 3.80
N GLN A 12 -3.45 9.30 4.37
CA GLN A 12 -2.20 10.03 4.56
C GLN A 12 -1.31 10.01 3.32
N LEU A 13 -1.70 9.25 2.29
CA LEU A 13 -0.92 9.09 1.07
C LEU A 13 -1.56 9.87 -0.07
N ASP A 14 -0.82 10.01 -1.17
CA ASP A 14 -1.32 10.73 -2.35
C ASP A 14 -2.56 10.02 -2.91
N PRO A 15 -3.72 10.70 -2.97
CA PRO A 15 -4.93 10.06 -3.48
C PRO A 15 -4.87 9.70 -4.97
N ASN A 16 -3.92 10.26 -5.70
CA ASN A 16 -3.73 9.96 -7.12
C ASN A 16 -2.65 8.90 -7.37
N ALA A 17 -2.06 8.36 -6.31
CA ALA A 17 -1.04 7.33 -6.44
C ALA A 17 -1.63 6.03 -7.00
N ILE A 18 -0.86 5.34 -7.82
CA ILE A 18 -1.26 4.03 -8.35
C ILE A 18 -0.96 2.98 -7.28
N VAL A 19 -1.93 2.10 -7.04
CA VAL A 19 -1.76 1.00 -6.07
C VAL A 19 -1.16 -0.20 -6.78
N GLU A 20 -0.09 -0.74 -6.20
CA GLU A 20 0.56 -1.95 -6.69
C GLU A 20 0.64 -2.98 -5.58
N ILE A 21 0.64 -4.25 -5.95
CA ILE A 21 0.78 -5.36 -5.03
C ILE A 21 2.05 -6.13 -5.38
N ASP A 22 2.89 -6.34 -4.38
CA ASP A 22 4.12 -7.10 -4.52
C ASP A 22 4.15 -8.17 -3.44
N THR A 23 3.38 -9.22 -3.65
CA THR A 23 3.27 -10.35 -2.72
C THR A 23 3.46 -11.66 -3.45
N GLY A 24 3.75 -12.70 -2.67
CA GLY A 24 3.73 -14.06 -3.16
C GLY A 24 2.31 -14.59 -3.33
N ASP A 25 2.19 -15.90 -3.56
CA ASP A 25 0.91 -16.55 -3.84
C ASP A 25 0.09 -16.85 -2.59
N ASP A 26 0.67 -16.74 -1.40
CA ASP A 26 -0.01 -17.08 -0.16
C ASP A 26 -0.86 -15.91 0.35
N GLN A 27 -1.96 -16.25 1.00
CA GLN A 27 -2.75 -15.26 1.72
C GLN A 27 -2.02 -14.89 3.00
N ILE A 28 -1.81 -13.60 3.18
CA ILE A 28 -1.20 -13.07 4.40
C ILE A 28 -2.05 -11.94 4.94
N GLU A 29 -2.00 -11.74 6.26
CA GLU A 29 -2.62 -10.57 6.84
C GLU A 29 -1.75 -9.35 6.54
N LEU A 30 -2.36 -8.30 6.02
CA LEU A 30 -1.64 -7.07 5.71
C LEU A 30 -1.31 -6.31 7.00
N GLU A 31 -0.03 -5.99 7.16
CA GLU A 31 0.45 -5.17 8.26
C GLU A 31 0.72 -3.76 7.77
N TRP A 32 0.71 -2.80 8.68
CA TRP A 32 0.88 -1.39 8.32
C TRP A 32 2.21 -1.10 7.61
N ASP A 33 3.26 -1.84 7.94
CA ASP A 33 4.59 -1.66 7.34
C ASP A 33 4.72 -2.29 5.95
N MET A 34 3.70 -3.02 5.52
CA MET A 34 3.62 -3.57 4.16
C MET A 34 2.99 -2.60 3.18
N VAL A 35 2.52 -1.46 3.65
CA VAL A 35 1.91 -0.43 2.82
C VAL A 35 2.88 0.75 2.76
N THR A 36 3.59 0.88 1.63
CA THR A 36 4.65 1.87 1.51
C THR A 36 4.47 2.76 0.30
N PRO A 37 4.72 4.07 0.45
CA PRO A 37 4.76 4.96 -0.70
C PRO A 37 6.06 4.77 -1.48
N ALA A 38 6.00 4.95 -2.79
CA ALA A 38 7.16 4.87 -3.66
C ALA A 38 6.99 5.81 -4.85
N VAL A 39 8.08 6.05 -5.57
CA VAL A 39 8.04 6.83 -6.81
C VAL A 39 8.77 6.04 -7.89
N TYR A 40 8.13 5.86 -9.03
CA TYR A 40 8.73 5.17 -10.15
C TYR A 40 8.45 5.94 -11.44
N LYS A 41 9.51 6.37 -12.10
CA LYS A 41 9.45 7.16 -13.35
C LYS A 41 8.55 8.39 -13.21
N GLY A 42 8.63 9.07 -12.06
CA GLY A 42 7.84 10.26 -11.78
C GLY A 42 6.41 10.00 -11.37
N GLN A 43 5.99 8.74 -11.26
CA GLN A 43 4.65 8.38 -10.83
C GLN A 43 4.65 7.99 -9.34
N GLU A 44 3.75 8.60 -8.58
CA GLU A 44 3.53 8.22 -7.19
C GLU A 44 2.82 6.87 -7.12
N LEU A 45 3.36 5.98 -6.30
CA LEU A 45 2.83 4.62 -6.10
C LEU A 45 2.54 4.38 -4.63
N VAL A 46 1.61 3.48 -4.38
CA VAL A 46 1.42 2.86 -3.06
C VAL A 46 1.59 1.36 -3.25
N VAL A 47 2.59 0.78 -2.62
CA VAL A 47 2.94 -0.62 -2.80
C VAL A 47 2.50 -1.42 -1.58
N PHE A 48 1.71 -2.46 -1.82
CA PHE A 48 1.30 -3.44 -0.83
C PHE A 48 2.20 -4.66 -1.02
N GLY A 49 3.07 -4.91 -0.05
CA GLY A 49 3.99 -6.02 -0.21
C GLY A 49 4.61 -6.47 1.10
N ALA A 50 5.02 -7.70 1.11
CA ALA A 50 5.70 -8.30 2.24
C ALA A 50 7.21 -8.12 2.15
#